data_d079f278ac2b60d1994035ae38180551
#
_entry.id   d079f278ac2b60d1994035ae38180551
#
_cell.length_a   1.000
_cell.length_b   1.000
_cell.length_c   1.000
_cell.angle_alpha   90.00
_cell.angle_beta   90.00
_cell.angle_gamma   90.00
#
_symmetry.space_group_name_H-M   'P 1'
#
loop_
_entity.id
_entity.type
_entity.pdbx_description
1 polymer ?
#
loop_
_entity_poly.entity_id
_entity_poly.type
_entity_poly.pdbx_seq_one_letter_code
_entity_poly.pdbx_strand_id
1 'polypeptide(L)'
;MTVYITDSIKQSFIQSLKTLISYPSVLQEGENGTPFGQAIQDVLEKTLEICRELGFKTYIDPKGYYGYAEVGEGELLAILCHLDVVPAGDLSDWQSPPFEATIREGKLFGRGAQDDKGPSLAALYAVKSLLDQGIQFKKRVRFIFGTDEETLWRCMARYNALEEQASMGFAPDSSFPLTYAEKGLLQVKLQGPGSDHLKLDIGGAFNVVPDKASYQGPLYEAVCRGLKEANFDHQTTDQTVTVLGVPKHAKDASQGVNAVIRLASVLAPLQPHPTLHFLADKAGQDGRGLEIFGEVTDEPSGSLSFNVAGLTINPDRSEIRIDIRIPVLADKEKLVAQLTQCAKDYQLDYQEFDYLAPLYVARDSQLVTTLMQVYQEKTGDKTPPLSSGGATFARTMPNCVAFGALFPGSQQTEHQANEATVLDDLYRAMDIYAEAVYRLAT
;
A
#
# COMPACT_ATOMS: atom_id res chain seq x y z
N MET A 1 -10.40 -15.87 -30.60
CA MET A 1 -10.49 -15.33 -29.24
C MET A 1 -11.90 -14.89 -28.98
N THR A 2 -12.48 -15.29 -27.87
CA THR A 2 -13.81 -14.83 -27.46
C THR A 2 -13.72 -13.35 -27.10
N VAL A 3 -14.62 -12.54 -27.65
CA VAL A 3 -14.70 -11.11 -27.30
C VAL A 3 -15.68 -10.99 -26.14
N TYR A 4 -15.15 -10.72 -24.94
CA TYR A 4 -15.99 -10.54 -23.75
C TYR A 4 -16.54 -9.11 -23.66
N ILE A 5 -15.74 -8.11 -24.00
CA ILE A 5 -16.02 -6.71 -23.71
C ILE A 5 -16.63 -6.00 -24.92
N THR A 6 -17.92 -5.74 -24.86
CA THR A 6 -18.69 -5.02 -25.89
C THR A 6 -18.66 -3.51 -25.64
N ASP A 7 -19.01 -2.71 -26.65
CA ASP A 7 -19.13 -1.25 -26.50
C ASP A 7 -20.19 -0.85 -25.49
N SER A 8 -21.27 -1.61 -25.36
CA SER A 8 -22.28 -1.39 -24.32
C SER A 8 -21.72 -1.56 -22.92
N ILE A 9 -20.91 -2.59 -22.69
CA ILE A 9 -20.20 -2.80 -21.41
C ILE A 9 -19.26 -1.63 -21.12
N LYS A 10 -18.48 -1.18 -22.11
CA LYS A 10 -17.56 -0.02 -21.95
C LYS A 10 -18.32 1.27 -21.57
N GLN A 11 -19.44 1.53 -22.21
CA GLN A 11 -20.25 2.71 -21.91
C GLN A 11 -20.84 2.68 -20.51
N SER A 12 -21.41 1.54 -20.10
CA SER A 12 -21.95 1.34 -18.76
C SER A 12 -20.87 1.45 -17.69
N PHE A 13 -19.70 0.87 -17.93
CA PHE A 13 -18.52 0.99 -17.08
C PHE A 13 -18.09 2.44 -16.86
N ILE A 14 -17.93 3.23 -17.95
CA ILE A 14 -17.54 4.64 -17.85
C ILE A 14 -18.56 5.42 -17.01
N GLN A 15 -19.85 5.19 -17.22
CA GLN A 15 -20.90 5.88 -16.47
C GLN A 15 -20.83 5.53 -14.98
N SER A 16 -20.66 4.27 -14.63
CA SER A 16 -20.53 3.82 -13.25
C SER A 16 -19.24 4.40 -12.60
N LEU A 17 -18.11 4.39 -13.33
CA LEU A 17 -16.86 4.94 -12.82
C LEU A 17 -16.97 6.43 -12.53
N LYS A 18 -17.56 7.21 -13.43
CA LYS A 18 -17.85 8.63 -13.20
C LYS A 18 -18.72 8.85 -11.96
N THR A 19 -19.73 8.00 -11.79
CA THR A 19 -20.60 8.04 -10.61
C THR A 19 -19.81 7.75 -9.33
N LEU A 20 -18.98 6.70 -9.28
CA LEU A 20 -18.23 6.40 -8.05
C LEU A 20 -17.15 7.43 -7.74
N ILE A 21 -16.49 8.01 -8.74
CA ILE A 21 -15.51 9.08 -8.54
C ILE A 21 -16.17 10.33 -7.94
N SER A 22 -17.45 10.60 -8.21
CA SER A 22 -18.12 11.79 -7.66
C SER A 22 -18.30 11.77 -6.13
N TYR A 23 -18.08 10.63 -5.48
CA TYR A 23 -18.08 10.52 -4.04
C TYR A 23 -16.67 10.78 -3.48
N PRO A 24 -16.47 11.85 -2.66
CA PRO A 24 -15.17 12.14 -2.04
C PRO A 24 -14.95 11.21 -0.83
N SER A 25 -14.78 9.92 -1.08
CA SER A 25 -14.70 8.85 -0.10
C SER A 25 -13.36 8.82 0.64
N VAL A 26 -12.95 9.97 1.18
CA VAL A 26 -11.78 10.14 2.05
C VAL A 26 -12.19 9.81 3.48
N LEU A 27 -11.30 9.08 4.19
CA LEU A 27 -11.54 8.71 5.58
C LEU A 27 -11.87 9.92 6.46
N GLN A 28 -12.97 9.81 7.19
CA GLN A 28 -13.33 10.68 8.30
C GLN A 28 -13.84 9.78 9.41
N GLU A 29 -13.10 9.68 10.52
CA GLU A 29 -13.53 8.86 11.64
C GLU A 29 -14.95 9.25 12.07
N GLY A 30 -15.82 8.24 12.08
CA GLY A 30 -17.26 8.42 12.32
C GLY A 30 -17.80 7.46 13.36
N GLU A 31 -19.10 7.55 13.60
CA GLU A 31 -19.81 6.74 14.57
C GLU A 31 -21.12 6.16 13.97
N ASN A 32 -21.74 5.20 14.68
CA ASN A 32 -23.14 4.77 14.43
C ASN A 32 -23.46 4.29 13.01
N GLY A 33 -22.65 3.35 12.48
CA GLY A 33 -22.90 2.72 11.19
C GLY A 33 -22.19 3.38 10.02
N THR A 34 -21.43 4.44 10.27
CA THR A 34 -20.55 5.10 9.31
C THR A 34 -19.12 5.22 9.87
N PRO A 35 -18.45 4.11 10.19
CA PRO A 35 -17.20 4.13 10.95
C PRO A 35 -16.09 4.92 10.27
N PHE A 36 -16.14 5.03 8.95
CA PHE A 36 -15.13 5.71 8.12
C PHE A 36 -15.66 6.98 7.45
N GLY A 37 -16.84 7.46 7.86
CA GLY A 37 -17.49 8.69 7.40
C GLY A 37 -18.59 8.47 6.37
N GLN A 38 -19.46 9.48 6.25
CA GLN A 38 -20.67 9.38 5.43
C GLN A 38 -20.35 9.20 3.93
N ALA A 39 -19.35 9.89 3.41
CA ALA A 39 -19.01 9.79 1.98
C ALA A 39 -18.54 8.37 1.58
N ILE A 40 -17.87 7.66 2.48
CA ILE A 40 -17.49 6.25 2.27
C ILE A 40 -18.72 5.34 2.35
N GLN A 41 -19.63 5.58 3.29
CA GLN A 41 -20.89 4.84 3.37
C GLN A 41 -21.72 5.05 2.11
N ASP A 42 -21.85 6.30 1.63
CA ASP A 42 -22.63 6.64 0.44
C ASP A 42 -22.10 5.96 -0.82
N VAL A 43 -20.76 5.93 -1.00
CA VAL A 43 -20.16 5.22 -2.16
C VAL A 43 -20.32 3.71 -2.07
N LEU A 44 -20.25 3.13 -0.86
CA LEU A 44 -20.51 1.71 -0.65
C LEU A 44 -21.95 1.35 -1.02
N GLU A 45 -22.94 2.10 -0.53
CA GLU A 45 -24.35 1.89 -0.86
C GLU A 45 -24.61 2.04 -2.35
N LYS A 46 -23.99 3.06 -2.99
CA LYS A 46 -24.12 3.27 -4.45
C LYS A 46 -23.46 2.15 -5.25
N THR A 47 -22.31 1.65 -4.83
CA THR A 47 -21.65 0.51 -5.47
C THR A 47 -22.53 -0.74 -5.41
N LEU A 48 -23.12 -1.02 -4.25
CA LEU A 48 -24.03 -2.15 -4.10
C LEU A 48 -25.35 -1.99 -4.87
N GLU A 49 -25.83 -0.75 -5.05
CA GLU A 49 -26.96 -0.46 -5.94
C GLU A 49 -26.62 -0.82 -7.39
N ILE A 50 -25.48 -0.36 -7.90
CA ILE A 50 -24.96 -0.70 -9.24
C ILE A 50 -24.84 -2.23 -9.38
N CYS A 51 -24.28 -2.93 -8.39
CA CYS A 51 -24.16 -4.38 -8.42
C CYS A 51 -25.52 -5.07 -8.53
N ARG A 52 -26.57 -4.60 -7.81
CA ARG A 52 -27.93 -5.14 -7.93
C ARG A 52 -28.52 -4.95 -9.33
N GLU A 53 -28.32 -3.77 -9.92
CA GLU A 53 -28.77 -3.49 -11.29
C GLU A 53 -28.06 -4.37 -12.32
N LEU A 54 -26.80 -4.76 -12.06
CA LEU A 54 -26.03 -5.68 -12.88
C LEU A 54 -26.37 -7.16 -12.65
N GLY A 55 -27.26 -7.48 -11.69
CA GLY A 55 -27.77 -8.83 -11.45
C GLY A 55 -27.07 -9.61 -10.32
N PHE A 56 -26.25 -8.96 -9.50
CA PHE A 56 -25.60 -9.58 -8.35
C PHE A 56 -26.50 -9.56 -7.10
N LYS A 57 -26.37 -10.57 -6.25
CA LYS A 57 -26.88 -10.53 -4.88
C LYS A 57 -25.95 -9.69 -4.02
N THR A 58 -26.47 -8.79 -3.20
CA THR A 58 -25.66 -7.87 -2.42
C THR A 58 -25.96 -7.96 -0.93
N TYR A 59 -24.94 -7.67 -0.14
CA TYR A 59 -25.00 -7.54 1.31
C TYR A 59 -24.22 -6.30 1.75
N ILE A 60 -24.65 -5.66 2.81
CA ILE A 60 -23.93 -4.59 3.50
C ILE A 60 -23.84 -4.93 4.99
N ASP A 61 -22.65 -4.80 5.57
CA ASP A 61 -22.48 -4.94 7.01
C ASP A 61 -23.30 -3.86 7.75
N PRO A 62 -24.16 -4.25 8.70
CA PRO A 62 -25.01 -3.29 9.44
C PRO A 62 -24.23 -2.21 10.22
N LYS A 63 -22.92 -2.42 10.44
CA LYS A 63 -22.03 -1.44 11.04
C LYS A 63 -21.26 -0.59 10.04
N GLY A 64 -21.46 -0.78 8.73
CA GLY A 64 -20.87 0.04 7.68
C GLY A 64 -19.39 -0.22 7.38
N TYR A 65 -18.83 -1.36 7.81
CA TYR A 65 -17.41 -1.66 7.59
C TYR A 65 -17.10 -2.17 6.19
N TYR A 66 -18.01 -2.90 5.56
CA TYR A 66 -17.84 -3.49 4.23
C TYR A 66 -19.17 -3.82 3.59
N GLY A 67 -19.14 -4.11 2.31
CA GLY A 67 -20.22 -4.75 1.61
C GLY A 67 -19.68 -5.78 0.62
N TYR A 68 -20.55 -6.63 0.12
CA TYR A 68 -20.18 -7.52 -0.97
C TYR A 68 -21.30 -7.72 -1.98
N ALA A 69 -20.91 -8.11 -3.20
CA ALA A 69 -21.79 -8.52 -4.27
C ALA A 69 -21.35 -9.87 -4.80
N GLU A 70 -22.30 -10.82 -5.01
CA GLU A 70 -21.94 -12.16 -5.42
C GLU A 70 -22.86 -12.75 -6.46
N VAL A 71 -22.34 -13.72 -7.22
CA VAL A 71 -23.06 -14.48 -8.23
C VAL A 71 -22.50 -15.91 -8.31
N GLY A 72 -23.32 -16.86 -8.70
CA GLY A 72 -22.96 -18.28 -8.74
C GLY A 72 -23.20 -18.99 -7.40
N GLU A 73 -22.72 -20.23 -7.32
CA GLU A 73 -22.88 -21.11 -6.15
C GLU A 73 -21.59 -21.94 -5.95
N GLY A 74 -21.45 -22.57 -4.78
CA GLY A 74 -20.30 -23.43 -4.48
C GLY A 74 -19.16 -22.70 -3.77
N GLU A 75 -17.94 -23.16 -3.96
CA GLU A 75 -16.72 -22.59 -3.35
C GLU A 75 -16.56 -21.10 -3.71
N LEU A 76 -16.07 -20.34 -2.75
CA LEU A 76 -15.92 -18.90 -2.89
C LEU A 76 -14.62 -18.53 -3.61
N LEU A 77 -14.76 -17.80 -4.75
CA LEU A 77 -13.71 -17.04 -5.42
C LEU A 77 -13.90 -15.56 -5.05
N ALA A 78 -12.94 -14.97 -4.33
CA ALA A 78 -13.00 -13.57 -3.92
C ALA A 78 -12.31 -12.63 -4.92
N ILE A 79 -12.91 -11.46 -5.14
CA ILE A 79 -12.28 -10.32 -5.79
C ILE A 79 -12.32 -9.19 -4.76
N LEU A 80 -11.14 -8.78 -4.31
CA LEU A 80 -10.95 -7.85 -3.19
C LEU A 80 -10.77 -6.44 -3.73
N CYS A 81 -11.69 -5.56 -3.39
CA CYS A 81 -11.79 -4.19 -3.89
C CYS A 81 -11.87 -3.19 -2.74
N HIS A 82 -11.49 -1.93 -2.97
CA HIS A 82 -11.77 -0.89 -2.00
C HIS A 82 -12.41 0.35 -2.63
N LEU A 83 -13.08 1.15 -1.80
CA LEU A 83 -13.85 2.32 -2.24
C LEU A 83 -13.40 3.61 -1.58
N ASP A 84 -12.67 3.52 -0.47
CA ASP A 84 -11.99 4.66 0.13
C ASP A 84 -10.83 5.13 -0.75
N VAL A 85 -10.47 6.39 -0.61
CA VAL A 85 -9.39 7.01 -1.38
C VAL A 85 -8.60 7.95 -0.48
N VAL A 86 -7.32 8.15 -0.79
CA VAL A 86 -6.50 9.16 -0.10
C VAL A 86 -7.00 10.58 -0.36
N PRO A 87 -6.70 11.55 0.53
CA PRO A 87 -7.02 12.96 0.30
C PRO A 87 -6.50 13.48 -1.04
N ALA A 88 -7.22 14.42 -1.63
CA ALA A 88 -6.83 15.03 -2.90
C ALA A 88 -5.55 15.89 -2.80
N GLY A 89 -5.16 16.30 -1.59
CA GLY A 89 -4.07 17.25 -1.40
C GLY A 89 -4.47 18.68 -1.75
N ASP A 90 -3.52 19.48 -2.25
CA ASP A 90 -3.79 20.85 -2.67
C ASP A 90 -4.58 20.86 -3.99
N LEU A 91 -5.78 21.44 -3.96
CA LEU A 91 -6.65 21.51 -5.13
C LEU A 91 -6.07 22.39 -6.27
N SER A 92 -5.14 23.27 -5.96
CA SER A 92 -4.44 24.07 -6.98
C SER A 92 -3.49 23.26 -7.88
N ASP A 93 -3.11 22.06 -7.44
CA ASP A 93 -2.28 21.14 -8.23
C ASP A 93 -3.10 20.32 -9.25
N TRP A 94 -4.43 20.37 -9.15
CA TRP A 94 -5.33 19.64 -10.04
C TRP A 94 -5.76 20.49 -11.25
N GLN A 95 -5.64 19.91 -12.45
CA GLN A 95 -6.12 20.53 -13.70
C GLN A 95 -7.65 20.45 -13.88
N SER A 96 -8.30 19.51 -13.20
CA SER A 96 -9.75 19.37 -13.12
C SER A 96 -10.11 18.90 -11.69
N PRO A 97 -11.32 19.24 -11.17
CA PRO A 97 -11.68 18.84 -9.81
C PRO A 97 -11.51 17.35 -9.57
N PRO A 98 -10.88 16.91 -8.45
CA PRO A 98 -10.53 15.52 -8.20
C PRO A 98 -11.72 14.55 -8.15
N PHE A 99 -12.90 15.04 -7.80
CA PHE A 99 -14.14 14.26 -7.70
C PHE A 99 -15.14 14.55 -8.83
N GLU A 100 -14.65 15.10 -9.95
CA GLU A 100 -15.40 15.31 -11.19
C GLU A 100 -14.69 14.60 -12.35
N ALA A 101 -15.03 13.32 -12.55
CA ALA A 101 -14.36 12.49 -13.54
C ALA A 101 -14.34 13.13 -14.94
N THR A 102 -13.17 13.48 -15.42
CA THR A 102 -12.94 14.16 -16.70
C THR A 102 -12.18 13.27 -17.67
N ILE A 103 -12.70 13.11 -18.90
CA ILE A 103 -12.00 12.33 -19.93
C ILE A 103 -11.27 13.29 -20.87
N ARG A 104 -9.96 13.10 -21.01
CA ARG A 104 -9.08 13.82 -21.94
C ARG A 104 -8.08 12.86 -22.55
N GLU A 105 -7.86 12.93 -23.85
CA GLU A 105 -6.83 12.16 -24.56
C GLU A 105 -6.84 10.65 -24.25
N GLY A 106 -8.02 10.04 -24.17
CA GLY A 106 -8.17 8.63 -23.86
C GLY A 106 -7.92 8.24 -22.41
N LYS A 107 -7.70 9.22 -21.52
CA LYS A 107 -7.54 9.00 -20.07
C LYS A 107 -8.73 9.57 -19.31
N LEU A 108 -9.10 8.89 -18.23
CA LEU A 108 -10.07 9.37 -17.27
C LEU A 108 -9.33 9.88 -16.04
N PHE A 109 -9.51 11.15 -15.71
CA PHE A 109 -8.91 11.84 -14.57
C PHE A 109 -9.91 11.92 -13.42
N GLY A 110 -9.43 11.65 -12.20
CA GLY A 110 -10.19 11.76 -10.97
C GLY A 110 -9.56 10.92 -9.86
N ARG A 111 -9.72 11.31 -8.61
CA ARG A 111 -9.26 10.55 -7.44
C ARG A 111 -10.01 9.21 -7.35
N GLY A 112 -9.29 8.10 -7.27
CA GLY A 112 -9.82 6.74 -7.33
C GLY A 112 -9.95 6.19 -8.76
N ALA A 113 -9.50 6.91 -9.79
CA ALA A 113 -9.54 6.42 -11.16
C ALA A 113 -8.56 5.27 -11.40
N GLN A 114 -7.39 5.30 -10.75
CA GLN A 114 -6.36 4.27 -10.81
C GLN A 114 -6.37 3.39 -9.56
N ASP A 115 -6.71 3.95 -8.40
CA ASP A 115 -6.64 3.31 -7.08
C ASP A 115 -7.91 3.62 -6.26
N ASP A 116 -8.86 2.68 -6.15
CA ASP A 116 -9.04 1.37 -6.82
C ASP A 116 -10.42 1.29 -7.50
N LYS A 117 -11.22 2.43 -7.54
CA LYS A 117 -12.58 2.43 -8.11
C LYS A 117 -12.59 2.00 -9.60
N GLY A 118 -11.57 2.41 -10.37
CA GLY A 118 -11.44 2.03 -11.78
C GLY A 118 -11.21 0.54 -11.96
N PRO A 119 -10.13 -0.03 -11.41
CA PRO A 119 -9.84 -1.46 -11.46
C PRO A 119 -10.94 -2.35 -10.86
N SER A 120 -11.51 -1.95 -9.71
CA SER A 120 -12.64 -2.63 -9.07
C SER A 120 -13.83 -2.78 -10.01
N LEU A 121 -14.24 -1.67 -10.65
CA LEU A 121 -15.31 -1.70 -11.64
C LEU A 121 -14.93 -2.47 -12.90
N ALA A 122 -13.66 -2.42 -13.34
CA ALA A 122 -13.20 -3.21 -14.47
C ALA A 122 -13.40 -4.71 -14.21
N ALA A 123 -13.05 -5.19 -13.02
CA ALA A 123 -13.28 -6.57 -12.62
C ALA A 123 -14.79 -6.90 -12.53
N LEU A 124 -15.61 -5.98 -11.97
CA LEU A 124 -17.06 -6.16 -11.87
C LEU A 124 -17.72 -6.29 -13.26
N TYR A 125 -17.40 -5.40 -14.18
CA TYR A 125 -17.94 -5.41 -15.54
C TYR A 125 -17.39 -6.57 -16.38
N ALA A 126 -16.22 -7.08 -16.07
CA ALA A 126 -15.71 -8.33 -16.64
C ALA A 126 -16.63 -9.52 -16.31
N VAL A 127 -17.03 -9.67 -15.03
CA VAL A 127 -17.96 -10.73 -14.61
C VAL A 127 -19.35 -10.49 -15.19
N LYS A 128 -19.82 -9.23 -15.23
CA LYS A 128 -21.09 -8.88 -15.89
C LYS A 128 -21.10 -9.31 -17.35
N SER A 129 -20.02 -9.14 -18.08
CA SER A 129 -19.95 -9.54 -19.48
C SER A 129 -20.06 -11.05 -19.68
N LEU A 130 -19.58 -11.86 -18.72
CA LEU A 130 -19.76 -13.31 -18.72
C LEU A 130 -21.24 -13.69 -18.45
N LEU A 131 -21.88 -13.00 -17.50
CA LEU A 131 -23.31 -13.20 -17.23
C LEU A 131 -24.16 -12.90 -18.45
N ASP A 132 -23.89 -11.81 -19.18
CA ASP A 132 -24.63 -11.43 -20.39
C ASP A 132 -24.48 -12.44 -21.53
N GLN A 133 -23.36 -13.20 -21.54
CA GLN A 133 -23.15 -14.31 -22.47
C GLN A 133 -23.73 -15.63 -21.98
N GLY A 134 -24.45 -15.64 -20.85
CA GLY A 134 -25.11 -16.84 -20.30
C GLY A 134 -24.15 -17.84 -19.65
N ILE A 135 -22.91 -17.42 -19.30
CA ILE A 135 -21.95 -18.29 -18.62
C ILE A 135 -22.46 -18.66 -17.23
N GLN A 136 -22.43 -19.94 -16.92
CA GLN A 136 -22.80 -20.47 -15.62
C GLN A 136 -21.55 -20.73 -14.80
N PHE A 137 -21.48 -20.14 -13.60
CA PHE A 137 -20.38 -20.34 -12.68
C PHE A 137 -20.59 -21.60 -11.83
N LYS A 138 -19.54 -22.41 -11.66
CA LYS A 138 -19.48 -23.53 -10.72
C LYS A 138 -18.90 -23.10 -9.36
N LYS A 139 -18.32 -21.90 -9.29
CA LYS A 139 -17.93 -21.25 -8.05
C LYS A 139 -18.76 -20.00 -7.83
N ARG A 140 -18.89 -19.62 -6.58
CA ARG A 140 -19.49 -18.33 -6.21
C ARG A 140 -18.42 -17.24 -6.31
N VAL A 141 -18.62 -16.30 -7.21
CA VAL A 141 -17.75 -15.13 -7.39
C VAL A 141 -18.27 -14.00 -6.51
N ARG A 142 -17.48 -13.54 -5.55
CA ARG A 142 -17.81 -12.47 -4.62
C ARG A 142 -16.85 -11.31 -4.75
N PHE A 143 -17.37 -10.13 -5.07
CA PHE A 143 -16.69 -8.86 -4.94
C PHE A 143 -16.85 -8.38 -3.50
N ILE A 144 -15.73 -8.15 -2.79
CA ILE A 144 -15.71 -7.65 -1.43
C ILE A 144 -15.25 -6.20 -1.52
N PHE A 145 -16.12 -5.28 -1.15
CA PHE A 145 -15.85 -3.84 -1.16
C PHE A 145 -15.47 -3.40 0.25
N GLY A 146 -14.15 -3.23 0.46
CA GLY A 146 -13.61 -2.64 1.68
C GLY A 146 -13.72 -1.12 1.66
N THR A 147 -13.60 -0.52 2.83
CA THR A 147 -13.85 0.89 3.08
C THR A 147 -12.77 1.57 3.93
N ASP A 148 -11.61 0.91 4.09
CA ASP A 148 -10.51 1.34 4.95
C ASP A 148 -9.16 0.75 4.48
N GLU A 149 -8.94 0.68 3.13
CA GLU A 149 -7.69 0.15 2.56
C GLU A 149 -6.53 1.08 2.78
N GLU A 150 -6.76 2.34 2.55
CA GLU A 150 -5.76 3.40 2.58
C GLU A 150 -5.24 3.71 4.00
N THR A 151 -5.73 2.98 5.02
CA THR A 151 -5.35 3.24 6.42
C THR A 151 -5.08 1.97 7.24
N LEU A 152 -6.04 1.43 7.97
CA LEU A 152 -5.80 0.40 8.99
C LEU A 152 -6.47 -0.95 8.70
N TRP A 153 -7.16 -1.09 7.59
CA TRP A 153 -7.80 -2.34 7.14
C TRP A 153 -8.83 -2.95 8.11
N ARG A 154 -9.40 -2.12 8.97
CA ARG A 154 -10.41 -2.52 9.97
C ARG A 154 -11.63 -3.16 9.33
N CYS A 155 -11.97 -2.75 8.11
CA CYS A 155 -13.03 -3.33 7.31
C CYS A 155 -12.76 -4.82 7.01
N MET A 156 -11.55 -5.18 6.58
CA MET A 156 -11.18 -6.56 6.27
C MET A 156 -10.99 -7.41 7.52
N ALA A 157 -10.47 -6.83 8.61
CA ALA A 157 -10.42 -7.51 9.91
C ALA A 157 -11.82 -7.93 10.36
N ARG A 158 -12.82 -7.05 10.18
CA ARG A 158 -14.21 -7.35 10.51
C ARG A 158 -14.83 -8.35 9.54
N TYR A 159 -14.60 -8.21 8.22
CA TYR A 159 -15.05 -9.18 7.22
C TYR A 159 -14.55 -10.59 7.56
N ASN A 160 -13.26 -10.75 7.76
CA ASN A 160 -12.63 -12.05 8.07
C ASN A 160 -13.09 -12.68 9.40
N ALA A 161 -13.58 -11.86 10.35
CA ALA A 161 -14.14 -12.36 11.60
C ALA A 161 -15.58 -12.86 11.48
N LEU A 162 -16.33 -12.43 10.48
CA LEU A 162 -17.78 -12.67 10.38
C LEU A 162 -18.18 -13.51 9.16
N GLU A 163 -17.41 -13.42 8.09
CA GLU A 163 -17.78 -14.01 6.81
C GLU A 163 -16.96 -15.26 6.49
N GLU A 164 -17.45 -16.01 5.51
CA GLU A 164 -16.79 -17.19 4.97
C GLU A 164 -15.48 -16.80 4.27
N GLN A 165 -14.43 -17.57 4.51
CA GLN A 165 -13.16 -17.40 3.81
C GLN A 165 -13.22 -17.95 2.39
N ALA A 166 -12.60 -17.23 1.46
CA ALA A 166 -12.48 -17.67 0.08
C ALA A 166 -11.45 -18.80 -0.07
N SER A 167 -11.71 -19.73 -0.99
CA SER A 167 -10.74 -20.78 -1.34
C SER A 167 -9.58 -20.23 -2.18
N MET A 168 -9.81 -19.15 -2.91
CA MET A 168 -8.84 -18.37 -3.67
C MET A 168 -9.40 -17.00 -4.04
N GLY A 169 -8.53 -16.09 -4.46
CA GLY A 169 -8.98 -14.78 -4.92
C GLY A 169 -7.89 -13.89 -5.49
N PHE A 170 -8.27 -12.69 -5.90
CA PHE A 170 -7.31 -11.66 -6.28
C PHE A 170 -7.83 -10.26 -5.95
N ALA A 171 -6.90 -9.32 -5.78
CA ALA A 171 -7.18 -7.89 -5.70
C ALA A 171 -6.73 -7.22 -7.02
N PRO A 172 -7.60 -6.46 -7.70
CA PRO A 172 -7.24 -5.73 -8.92
C PRO A 172 -6.46 -4.44 -8.64
N ASP A 173 -5.84 -4.34 -7.51
CA ASP A 173 -5.22 -3.17 -6.90
C ASP A 173 -3.70 -3.26 -6.91
N SER A 174 -3.08 -3.41 -8.09
CA SER A 174 -1.64 -3.51 -8.25
C SER A 174 -1.25 -3.41 -9.73
N SER A 175 -0.10 -4.01 -10.08
CA SER A 175 0.40 -4.08 -11.46
C SER A 175 0.26 -5.47 -12.06
N PHE A 176 0.06 -5.53 -13.39
CA PHE A 176 0.32 -6.74 -14.14
C PHE A 176 1.82 -7.03 -14.26
N PRO A 177 2.23 -8.32 -14.43
CA PRO A 177 1.38 -9.48 -14.66
C PRO A 177 0.65 -10.03 -13.44
N LEU A 178 1.24 -10.06 -12.28
CA LEU A 178 0.68 -10.59 -11.04
C LEU A 178 1.68 -10.44 -9.90
N THR A 179 1.25 -10.00 -8.72
CA THR A 179 2.05 -9.99 -7.51
C THR A 179 1.67 -11.17 -6.62
N TYR A 180 2.58 -12.15 -6.50
CA TYR A 180 2.36 -13.39 -5.74
C TYR A 180 2.96 -13.36 -4.34
N ALA A 181 3.80 -12.35 -4.08
CA ALA A 181 4.51 -12.18 -2.81
C ALA A 181 4.56 -10.69 -2.44
N GLU A 182 4.09 -10.37 -1.24
CA GLU A 182 4.21 -9.02 -0.65
C GLU A 182 4.91 -9.14 0.69
N LYS A 183 5.97 -8.35 0.92
CA LYS A 183 6.72 -8.35 2.18
C LYS A 183 5.81 -8.02 3.36
N GLY A 184 6.08 -8.64 4.51
CA GLY A 184 5.48 -8.21 5.77
C GLY A 184 5.82 -6.75 6.05
N LEU A 185 4.88 -6.01 6.62
CA LEU A 185 5.08 -4.63 7.01
C LEU A 185 5.04 -4.56 8.53
N LEU A 186 6.14 -4.11 9.15
CA LEU A 186 6.24 -3.93 10.59
C LEU A 186 6.66 -2.49 10.89
N GLN A 187 5.80 -1.75 11.57
CA GLN A 187 6.09 -0.40 12.05
C GLN A 187 6.35 -0.43 13.56
N VAL A 188 7.44 0.20 13.95
CA VAL A 188 7.97 0.13 15.32
C VAL A 188 8.29 1.52 15.83
N LYS A 189 8.07 1.74 17.13
CA LYS A 189 8.61 2.85 17.91
C LYS A 189 9.62 2.33 18.91
N LEU A 190 10.83 2.89 18.90
CA LEU A 190 11.80 2.67 19.96
C LEU A 190 11.79 3.91 20.85
N GLN A 191 11.48 3.74 22.13
CA GLN A 191 11.34 4.83 23.09
C GLN A 191 12.48 4.78 24.13
N GLY A 192 13.04 5.94 24.46
CA GLY A 192 14.13 6.06 25.38
C GLY A 192 14.08 7.32 26.24
N PRO A 193 15.13 7.58 27.04
CA PRO A 193 15.19 8.74 27.90
C PRO A 193 15.13 10.06 27.10
N GLY A 194 14.67 11.12 27.75
CA GLY A 194 14.71 12.47 27.21
C GLY A 194 16.07 13.16 27.43
N SER A 195 16.15 14.43 27.02
CA SER A 195 17.33 15.26 27.20
C SER A 195 16.96 16.73 27.40
N ASP A 196 17.49 17.36 28.45
CA ASP A 196 17.38 18.80 28.67
C ASP A 196 18.29 19.62 27.75
N HIS A 197 19.28 18.96 27.14
CA HIS A 197 20.36 19.63 26.36
C HIS A 197 20.25 19.37 24.85
N LEU A 198 19.35 18.48 24.42
CA LEU A 198 19.17 18.12 23.01
C LEU A 198 17.68 18.10 22.68
N LYS A 199 17.32 18.93 21.70
CA LYS A 199 15.96 18.94 21.17
C LYS A 199 16.01 18.64 19.68
N LEU A 200 15.31 17.58 19.27
CA LEU A 200 15.12 17.20 17.88
C LEU A 200 13.64 16.85 17.67
N ASP A 201 13.11 17.29 16.56
CA ASP A 201 11.76 16.90 16.10
C ASP A 201 11.79 16.76 14.58
N ILE A 202 12.13 15.56 14.13
CA ILE A 202 12.25 15.21 12.72
C ILE A 202 11.10 14.24 12.42
N GLY A 203 9.99 14.81 11.99
CA GLY A 203 8.79 14.08 11.63
C GLY A 203 8.85 13.55 10.21
N GLY A 204 7.93 12.63 9.89
CA GLY A 204 7.74 12.06 8.56
C GLY A 204 6.76 10.89 8.60
N ALA A 205 6.23 10.51 7.45
CA ALA A 205 5.45 9.30 7.33
C ALA A 205 6.37 8.08 7.48
N PHE A 206 5.86 6.99 8.10
CA PHE A 206 6.63 5.77 8.30
C PHE A 206 7.22 5.20 7.00
N ASN A 207 6.43 5.25 5.95
CA ASN A 207 6.76 4.66 4.65
C ASN A 207 7.66 5.53 3.75
N VAL A 208 8.25 6.61 4.27
CA VAL A 208 9.13 7.52 3.50
C VAL A 208 10.52 7.59 4.14
N VAL A 209 11.58 7.49 3.32
CA VAL A 209 12.95 7.79 3.72
C VAL A 209 13.08 9.30 3.88
N PRO A 210 13.44 9.84 5.08
CA PRO A 210 13.57 11.28 5.29
C PRO A 210 14.68 11.89 4.43
N ASP A 211 14.31 12.87 3.60
CA ASP A 211 15.26 13.61 2.75
C ASP A 211 15.86 14.84 3.44
N LYS A 212 15.35 15.23 4.61
CA LYS A 212 15.83 16.36 5.39
C LYS A 212 15.82 16.03 6.88
N ALA A 213 16.88 16.48 7.57
CA ALA A 213 16.97 16.44 9.02
C ALA A 213 17.67 17.71 9.50
N SER A 214 16.98 18.51 10.31
CA SER A 214 17.48 19.81 10.76
C SER A 214 17.90 19.77 12.21
N TYR A 215 18.99 20.48 12.53
CA TYR A 215 19.46 20.75 13.88
C TYR A 215 19.67 22.26 14.10
N GLN A 216 19.17 22.73 15.20
CA GLN A 216 19.41 24.07 15.73
C GLN A 216 19.81 23.96 17.22
N GLY A 217 20.94 24.53 17.59
CA GLY A 217 21.37 24.47 18.97
C GLY A 217 22.85 24.82 19.18
N PRO A 218 23.35 24.70 20.42
CA PRO A 218 24.69 25.15 20.80
C PRO A 218 25.83 24.41 20.08
N LEU A 219 25.55 23.23 19.51
CA LEU A 219 26.56 22.44 18.78
C LEU A 219 26.59 22.73 17.27
N TYR A 220 25.90 23.78 16.80
CA TYR A 220 25.80 24.13 15.39
C TYR A 220 27.11 24.06 14.61
N GLU A 221 28.16 24.79 15.11
CA GLU A 221 29.45 24.83 14.46
C GLU A 221 30.15 23.45 14.41
N ALA A 222 30.02 22.67 15.49
CA ALA A 222 30.59 21.32 15.55
C ALA A 222 29.87 20.35 14.61
N VAL A 223 28.53 20.45 14.51
CA VAL A 223 27.73 19.65 13.58
C VAL A 223 28.08 20.00 12.13
N CYS A 224 28.17 21.29 11.78
CA CYS A 224 28.56 21.71 10.43
C CYS A 224 29.98 21.16 10.06
N ARG A 225 30.91 21.15 11.00
CA ARG A 225 32.26 20.58 10.79
C ARG A 225 32.17 19.06 10.58
N GLY A 226 31.46 18.34 11.45
CA GLY A 226 31.28 16.88 11.32
C GLY A 226 30.59 16.46 10.03
N LEU A 227 29.61 17.22 9.57
CA LEU A 227 28.95 16.95 8.27
C LEU A 227 29.90 17.14 7.08
N LYS A 228 30.77 18.16 7.15
CA LYS A 228 31.81 18.37 6.15
C LYS A 228 32.85 17.26 6.14
N GLU A 229 33.34 16.85 7.32
CA GLU A 229 34.31 15.76 7.47
C GLU A 229 33.75 14.43 6.99
N ALA A 230 32.43 14.17 7.24
CA ALA A 230 31.74 12.99 6.77
C ALA A 230 31.35 13.06 5.28
N ASN A 231 31.56 14.21 4.62
CA ASN A 231 31.12 14.47 3.24
C ASN A 231 29.62 14.25 3.04
N PHE A 232 28.78 14.72 4.00
CA PHE A 232 27.34 14.69 3.91
C PHE A 232 26.79 16.02 3.38
N ASP A 233 25.91 15.92 2.38
CA ASP A 233 25.24 17.09 1.81
C ASP A 233 24.40 17.80 2.87
N HIS A 234 24.55 19.12 2.99
CA HIS A 234 23.81 19.93 3.95
C HIS A 234 23.69 21.38 3.51
N GLN A 235 22.73 22.08 4.09
CA GLN A 235 22.48 23.51 3.93
C GLN A 235 22.48 24.17 5.30
N THR A 236 22.88 25.46 5.34
CA THR A 236 22.93 26.24 6.58
C THR A 236 22.16 27.54 6.41
N THR A 237 21.35 27.90 7.41
CA THR A 237 20.63 29.18 7.51
C THR A 237 20.55 29.56 9.00
N ASP A 238 20.86 30.79 9.37
CA ASP A 238 20.61 31.39 10.71
C ASP A 238 20.76 30.44 11.91
N GLN A 239 21.94 29.79 12.07
CA GLN A 239 22.22 28.81 13.11
C GLN A 239 21.44 27.50 13.03
N THR A 240 20.80 27.23 11.91
CA THR A 240 20.19 25.95 11.59
C THR A 240 20.99 25.24 10.51
N VAL A 241 21.33 23.99 10.74
CA VAL A 241 21.90 23.12 9.72
C VAL A 241 20.88 22.06 9.34
N THR A 242 20.69 21.87 8.04
CA THR A 242 19.79 20.85 7.48
C THR A 242 20.59 19.87 6.65
N VAL A 243 20.66 18.64 7.10
CA VAL A 243 21.24 17.51 6.35
C VAL A 243 20.31 17.14 5.22
N LEU A 244 20.87 16.91 4.03
CA LEU A 244 20.14 16.52 2.84
C LEU A 244 20.31 15.01 2.57
N GLY A 245 19.21 14.37 2.26
CA GLY A 245 19.12 12.98 1.86
C GLY A 245 18.52 12.81 0.47
N VAL A 246 18.13 11.58 0.16
CA VAL A 246 17.43 11.23 -1.07
C VAL A 246 16.15 10.45 -0.69
N PRO A 247 14.97 11.00 -0.92
CA PRO A 247 13.73 10.35 -0.53
C PRO A 247 13.48 9.12 -1.39
N LYS A 248 12.94 8.10 -0.76
CA LYS A 248 12.43 6.88 -1.39
C LYS A 248 11.27 6.35 -0.57
N HIS A 249 10.45 5.51 -1.16
CA HIS A 249 9.51 4.73 -0.37
C HIS A 249 10.27 3.74 0.53
N ALA A 250 9.80 3.44 1.75
CA ALA A 250 10.48 2.57 2.71
C ALA A 250 10.79 1.17 2.14
N LYS A 251 9.98 0.66 1.22
CA LYS A 251 10.26 -0.61 0.51
C LYS A 251 11.59 -0.60 -0.27
N ASP A 252 12.03 0.59 -0.68
CA ASP A 252 13.25 0.84 -1.45
C ASP A 252 14.29 1.63 -0.63
N ALA A 253 14.28 1.51 0.71
CA ALA A 253 15.13 2.30 1.61
C ALA A 253 16.63 2.21 1.26
N SER A 254 17.09 1.07 0.77
CA SER A 254 18.49 0.88 0.33
C SER A 254 18.89 1.70 -0.89
N GLN A 255 17.94 2.27 -1.64
CA GLN A 255 18.17 3.17 -2.77
C GLN A 255 18.08 4.66 -2.36
N GLY A 256 17.67 4.92 -1.13
CA GLY A 256 17.55 6.24 -0.55
C GLY A 256 18.79 6.67 0.20
N VAL A 257 18.76 7.90 0.70
CA VAL A 257 19.77 8.43 1.64
C VAL A 257 19.04 9.04 2.82
N ASN A 258 19.14 8.41 3.98
CA ASN A 258 18.40 8.80 5.18
C ASN A 258 19.10 9.95 5.92
N ALA A 259 18.51 11.15 5.88
CA ALA A 259 19.05 12.34 6.51
C ALA A 259 19.06 12.25 8.04
N VAL A 260 18.12 11.52 8.66
CA VAL A 260 18.07 11.33 10.12
C VAL A 260 19.27 10.54 10.62
N ILE A 261 19.60 9.43 9.96
CA ILE A 261 20.76 8.60 10.31
C ILE A 261 22.05 9.39 10.14
N ARG A 262 22.20 10.15 9.05
CA ARG A 262 23.36 11.02 8.84
C ARG A 262 23.52 12.08 9.92
N LEU A 263 22.45 12.77 10.30
CA LEU A 263 22.49 13.74 11.38
C LEU A 263 22.83 13.08 12.71
N ALA A 264 22.22 11.95 13.04
CA ALA A 264 22.45 11.21 14.27
C ALA A 264 23.92 10.75 14.38
N SER A 265 24.53 10.27 13.30
CA SER A 265 25.93 9.83 13.30
C SER A 265 26.92 10.95 13.57
N VAL A 266 26.61 12.19 13.20
CA VAL A 266 27.45 13.37 13.51
C VAL A 266 27.16 13.90 14.92
N LEU A 267 25.93 13.82 15.40
CA LEU A 267 25.58 14.28 16.75
C LEU A 267 26.03 13.33 17.85
N ALA A 268 26.01 12.02 17.64
CA ALA A 268 26.33 11.01 18.66
C ALA A 268 27.68 11.24 19.36
N PRO A 269 28.81 11.51 18.68
CA PRO A 269 30.09 11.80 19.33
C PRO A 269 30.14 13.17 20.02
N LEU A 270 29.27 14.12 19.63
CA LEU A 270 29.24 15.48 20.18
C LEU A 270 28.35 15.59 21.41
N GLN A 271 27.26 14.84 21.44
CA GLN A 271 26.28 14.83 22.52
C GLN A 271 25.87 13.38 22.80
N PRO A 272 26.49 12.72 23.76
CA PRO A 272 26.16 11.35 24.12
C PRO A 272 24.66 11.21 24.49
N HIS A 273 23.96 10.39 23.73
CA HIS A 273 22.54 10.10 23.99
C HIS A 273 22.22 8.69 23.46
N PRO A 274 21.53 7.82 24.23
CA PRO A 274 21.26 6.43 23.85
C PRO A 274 20.66 6.29 22.45
N THR A 275 19.66 7.10 22.14
CA THR A 275 18.96 7.12 20.85
C THR A 275 19.89 7.50 19.68
N LEU A 276 20.78 8.48 19.87
CA LEU A 276 21.76 8.87 18.83
C LEU A 276 22.79 7.76 18.59
N HIS A 277 23.27 7.12 19.67
CA HIS A 277 24.21 6.01 19.58
C HIS A 277 23.56 4.80 18.88
N PHE A 278 22.33 4.44 19.21
CA PHE A 278 21.61 3.40 18.49
C PHE A 278 21.55 3.68 16.98
N LEU A 279 21.18 4.91 16.59
CA LEU A 279 21.09 5.29 15.19
C LEU A 279 22.46 5.26 14.48
N ALA A 280 23.50 5.77 15.14
CA ALA A 280 24.85 5.82 14.60
C ALA A 280 25.49 4.42 14.44
N ASP A 281 25.29 3.55 15.44
CA ASP A 281 26.00 2.28 15.54
C ASP A 281 25.21 1.12 14.88
N LYS A 282 23.88 1.19 14.86
CA LYS A 282 23.01 0.05 14.53
C LYS A 282 22.06 0.26 13.34
N ALA A 283 21.59 1.49 13.12
CA ALA A 283 20.66 1.70 12.01
C ALA A 283 21.34 1.54 10.64
N GLY A 284 22.62 1.91 10.53
CA GLY A 284 23.40 1.85 9.29
C GLY A 284 22.84 2.78 8.21
N GLN A 285 23.58 2.93 7.12
CA GLN A 285 23.15 3.71 5.95
C GLN A 285 22.74 2.82 4.76
N ASP A 286 22.73 1.50 4.97
CA ASP A 286 22.44 0.49 3.94
C ASP A 286 20.95 0.31 3.65
N GLY A 287 20.07 0.81 4.52
CA GLY A 287 18.62 0.66 4.44
C GLY A 287 18.13 -0.80 4.60
N ARG A 288 18.96 -1.68 5.18
CA ARG A 288 18.66 -3.11 5.40
C ARG A 288 18.80 -3.56 6.85
N GLY A 289 19.33 -2.70 7.71
CA GLY A 289 19.54 -2.99 9.14
C GLY A 289 20.53 -4.12 9.39
N LEU A 290 21.60 -4.21 8.61
CA LEU A 290 22.59 -5.30 8.67
C LEU A 290 23.25 -5.45 10.04
N GLU A 291 23.49 -4.34 10.76
CA GLU A 291 24.10 -4.34 12.09
C GLU A 291 23.17 -4.87 13.20
N ILE A 292 21.87 -5.03 12.90
CA ILE A 292 20.86 -5.55 13.82
C ILE A 292 20.52 -6.99 13.49
N PHE A 293 20.23 -7.27 12.21
CA PHE A 293 19.63 -8.51 11.75
C PHE A 293 20.62 -9.44 11.04
N GLY A 294 21.76 -8.91 10.56
CA GLY A 294 22.57 -9.57 9.55
C GLY A 294 21.88 -9.53 8.18
N GLU A 295 22.34 -10.35 7.24
CA GLU A 295 21.67 -10.48 5.94
C GLU A 295 20.36 -11.29 6.09
N VAL A 296 19.24 -10.64 5.78
CA VAL A 296 17.90 -11.26 5.76
C VAL A 296 17.34 -11.14 4.37
N THR A 297 17.27 -12.25 3.67
CA THR A 297 16.81 -12.29 2.27
C THR A 297 16.11 -13.61 1.97
N ASP A 298 15.18 -13.61 1.04
CA ASP A 298 14.59 -14.83 0.45
C ASP A 298 14.50 -14.74 -1.07
N GLU A 299 14.31 -15.89 -1.71
CA GLU A 299 14.20 -15.94 -3.17
C GLU A 299 12.92 -15.25 -3.68
N PRO A 300 11.74 -15.43 -3.05
CA PRO A 300 10.52 -14.80 -3.54
C PRO A 300 10.49 -13.28 -3.49
N SER A 301 11.02 -12.67 -2.42
CA SER A 301 10.82 -11.24 -2.17
C SER A 301 12.08 -10.41 -1.96
N GLY A 302 13.26 -11.04 -1.98
CA GLY A 302 14.55 -10.37 -1.84
C GLY A 302 14.86 -9.93 -0.41
N SER A 303 15.68 -8.89 -0.25
CA SER A 303 16.25 -8.48 1.05
C SER A 303 15.27 -7.67 1.91
N LEU A 304 15.44 -7.77 3.23
CA LEU A 304 14.78 -6.91 4.21
C LEU A 304 15.04 -5.43 3.91
N SER A 305 14.05 -4.58 4.12
CA SER A 305 14.18 -3.13 4.07
C SER A 305 13.96 -2.54 5.46
N PHE A 306 14.82 -1.61 5.85
CA PHE A 306 14.82 -0.96 7.16
C PHE A 306 14.91 0.57 6.99
N ASN A 307 13.84 1.26 7.32
CA ASN A 307 13.74 2.72 7.21
C ASN A 307 13.55 3.37 8.57
N VAL A 308 14.47 4.25 8.96
CA VAL A 308 14.26 5.18 10.08
C VAL A 308 13.46 6.37 9.57
N ALA A 309 12.17 6.40 9.90
CA ALA A 309 11.22 7.38 9.38
C ALA A 309 11.18 8.70 10.16
N GLY A 310 11.70 8.71 11.38
CA GLY A 310 11.71 9.93 12.18
C GLY A 310 12.41 9.77 13.51
N LEU A 311 12.75 10.91 14.12
CA LEU A 311 13.43 11.02 15.41
C LEU A 311 12.89 12.20 16.19
N THR A 312 12.43 11.96 17.41
CA THR A 312 12.07 13.01 18.37
C THR A 312 12.92 12.86 19.62
N ILE A 313 13.50 13.93 20.13
CA ILE A 313 14.14 14.02 21.45
C ILE A 313 13.67 15.31 22.09
N ASN A 314 13.09 15.19 23.29
CA ASN A 314 12.66 16.31 24.11
C ASN A 314 13.03 16.04 25.60
N PRO A 315 12.77 16.95 26.56
CA PRO A 315 13.13 16.73 27.96
C PRO A 315 12.53 15.46 28.58
N ASP A 316 11.36 15.04 28.15
CA ASP A 316 10.63 13.94 28.78
C ASP A 316 11.02 12.58 28.21
N ARG A 317 11.26 12.49 26.88
CA ARG A 317 11.50 11.24 26.16
C ARG A 317 12.21 11.42 24.84
N SER A 318 12.68 10.32 24.31
CA SER A 318 13.07 10.19 22.89
C SER A 318 12.27 9.08 22.21
N GLU A 319 12.09 9.20 20.90
CA GLU A 319 11.38 8.21 20.07
C GLU A 319 12.01 8.12 18.68
N ILE A 320 12.30 6.91 18.24
CA ILE A 320 12.64 6.58 16.85
C ILE A 320 11.46 5.87 16.23
N ARG A 321 11.05 6.28 15.01
CA ARG A 321 10.05 5.59 14.22
C ARG A 321 10.71 4.81 13.10
N ILE A 322 10.36 3.53 12.96
CA ILE A 322 11.00 2.60 12.02
C ILE A 322 9.92 1.87 11.23
N ASP A 323 10.11 1.75 9.90
CA ASP A 323 9.33 0.90 9.00
C ASP A 323 10.23 -0.23 8.49
N ILE A 324 9.83 -1.46 8.68
CA ILE A 324 10.57 -2.65 8.28
C ILE A 324 9.74 -3.45 7.29
N ARG A 325 10.31 -3.76 6.11
CA ARG A 325 9.70 -4.66 5.14
C ARG A 325 10.36 -6.01 5.23
N ILE A 326 9.61 -6.98 5.76
CA ILE A 326 10.11 -8.32 6.13
C ILE A 326 9.94 -9.25 4.94
N PRO A 327 11.01 -9.93 4.46
CA PRO A 327 10.90 -10.96 3.43
C PRO A 327 9.86 -12.03 3.78
N VAL A 328 9.13 -12.53 2.77
CA VAL A 328 7.91 -13.34 2.97
C VAL A 328 8.14 -14.67 3.68
N LEU A 329 9.36 -15.22 3.61
CA LEU A 329 9.74 -16.46 4.29
C LEU A 329 10.55 -16.22 5.58
N ALA A 330 10.78 -14.95 5.97
CA ALA A 330 11.53 -14.63 7.18
C ALA A 330 10.64 -14.75 8.42
N ASP A 331 11.27 -15.17 9.52
CA ASP A 331 10.62 -15.31 10.83
C ASP A 331 10.53 -13.94 11.53
N LYS A 332 9.33 -13.36 11.57
CA LYS A 332 9.06 -12.08 12.25
C LYS A 332 9.49 -12.11 13.71
N GLU A 333 9.16 -13.17 14.44
CA GLU A 333 9.38 -13.24 15.88
C GLU A 333 10.89 -13.23 16.21
N LYS A 334 11.69 -13.87 15.36
CA LYS A 334 13.15 -13.80 15.48
C LYS A 334 13.65 -12.37 15.25
N LEU A 335 13.16 -11.68 14.23
CA LEU A 335 13.56 -10.30 13.93
C LEU A 335 13.15 -9.34 15.06
N VAL A 336 11.93 -9.49 15.58
CA VAL A 336 11.45 -8.71 16.73
C VAL A 336 12.32 -8.96 17.96
N ALA A 337 12.68 -10.19 18.24
CA ALA A 337 13.55 -10.53 19.36
C ALA A 337 14.96 -9.88 19.21
N GLN A 338 15.55 -9.93 18.01
CA GLN A 338 16.83 -9.29 17.71
C GLN A 338 16.77 -7.77 17.89
N LEU A 339 15.75 -7.12 17.33
CA LEU A 339 15.58 -5.66 17.47
C LEU A 339 15.32 -5.26 18.92
N THR A 340 14.49 -6.01 19.64
CA THR A 340 14.19 -5.75 21.05
C THR A 340 15.44 -5.86 21.91
N GLN A 341 16.26 -6.89 21.70
CA GLN A 341 17.50 -7.04 22.46
C GLN A 341 18.51 -5.91 22.12
N CYS A 342 18.68 -5.63 20.84
CA CYS A 342 19.53 -4.54 20.39
C CYS A 342 19.08 -3.18 20.97
N ALA A 343 17.79 -2.88 20.97
CA ALA A 343 17.23 -1.66 21.55
C ALA A 343 17.52 -1.55 23.06
N LYS A 344 17.34 -2.65 23.81
CA LYS A 344 17.64 -2.70 25.27
C LYS A 344 19.10 -2.41 25.58
N ASP A 345 20.03 -2.85 24.75
CA ASP A 345 21.46 -2.59 24.94
C ASP A 345 21.77 -1.07 24.86
N TYR A 346 20.88 -0.30 24.22
CA TYR A 346 20.92 1.17 24.14
C TYR A 346 19.86 1.85 25.02
N GLN A 347 19.31 1.18 26.04
CA GLN A 347 18.28 1.74 26.94
C GLN A 347 17.02 2.23 26.19
N LEU A 348 16.66 1.56 25.12
CA LEU A 348 15.44 1.82 24.35
C LEU A 348 14.43 0.68 24.53
N ASP A 349 13.16 1.04 24.67
CA ASP A 349 12.04 0.12 24.77
C ASP A 349 11.38 -0.06 23.40
N TYR A 350 11.18 -1.32 23.02
CA TYR A 350 10.49 -1.69 21.79
C TYR A 350 8.98 -1.60 21.96
N GLN A 351 8.31 -0.96 21.03
CA GLN A 351 6.86 -0.93 20.90
C GLN A 351 6.46 -1.22 19.46
N GLU A 352 5.75 -2.32 19.23
CA GLU A 352 5.09 -2.59 17.95
C GLU A 352 3.96 -1.55 17.76
N PHE A 353 3.98 -0.83 16.65
CA PHE A 353 2.97 0.17 16.32
C PHE A 353 1.92 -0.40 15.38
N ASP A 354 2.35 -1.12 14.34
CA ASP A 354 1.48 -1.78 13.37
C ASP A 354 2.18 -2.97 12.73
N TYR A 355 1.41 -3.99 12.35
CA TYR A 355 1.92 -5.16 11.64
C TYR A 355 0.92 -5.70 10.65
N LEU A 356 1.36 -5.83 9.40
CA LEU A 356 0.65 -6.58 8.36
C LEU A 356 1.46 -7.81 7.98
N ALA A 357 0.84 -8.98 8.07
CA ALA A 357 1.48 -10.24 7.72
C ALA A 357 1.86 -10.27 6.22
N PRO A 358 2.91 -10.99 5.81
CA PRO A 358 3.27 -11.11 4.41
C PRO A 358 2.21 -11.86 3.61
N LEU A 359 2.11 -11.54 2.32
CA LEU A 359 1.43 -12.38 1.33
C LEU A 359 2.47 -13.30 0.68
N TYR A 360 2.15 -14.58 0.56
CA TYR A 360 2.90 -15.50 -0.29
C TYR A 360 2.01 -16.60 -0.83
N VAL A 361 1.90 -16.69 -2.15
CA VAL A 361 1.23 -17.79 -2.85
C VAL A 361 2.24 -18.43 -3.80
N ALA A 362 2.41 -19.74 -3.69
CA ALA A 362 3.41 -20.47 -4.48
C ALA A 362 3.21 -20.24 -5.99
N ARG A 363 4.30 -20.03 -6.73
CA ARG A 363 4.27 -19.75 -8.18
C ARG A 363 3.65 -20.88 -9.00
N ASP A 364 3.73 -22.13 -8.52
CA ASP A 364 3.17 -23.32 -9.14
C ASP A 364 1.75 -23.63 -8.68
N SER A 365 1.14 -22.79 -7.84
CA SER A 365 -0.26 -22.93 -7.44
C SER A 365 -1.20 -22.79 -8.66
N GLN A 366 -2.37 -23.45 -8.57
CA GLN A 366 -3.39 -23.34 -9.62
C GLN A 366 -3.78 -21.88 -9.90
N LEU A 367 -3.92 -21.06 -8.83
CA LEU A 367 -4.27 -19.66 -8.97
C LEU A 367 -3.23 -18.89 -9.78
N VAL A 368 -1.97 -18.92 -9.35
CA VAL A 368 -0.88 -18.17 -10.00
C VAL A 368 -0.67 -18.65 -11.43
N THR A 369 -0.62 -19.95 -11.66
CA THR A 369 -0.43 -20.50 -13.02
C THR A 369 -1.57 -20.15 -13.96
N THR A 370 -2.82 -20.21 -13.51
CA THR A 370 -3.98 -19.83 -14.33
C THR A 370 -3.97 -18.35 -14.68
N LEU A 371 -3.77 -17.46 -13.70
CA LEU A 371 -3.76 -16.01 -13.92
C LEU A 371 -2.60 -15.59 -14.83
N MET A 372 -1.41 -16.15 -14.63
CA MET A 372 -0.24 -15.89 -15.46
C MET A 372 -0.45 -16.37 -16.89
N GLN A 373 -1.04 -17.55 -17.08
CA GLN A 373 -1.34 -18.06 -18.41
C GLN A 373 -2.32 -17.13 -19.14
N VAL A 374 -3.40 -16.70 -18.47
CA VAL A 374 -4.37 -15.75 -19.05
C VAL A 374 -3.68 -14.45 -19.46
N TYR A 375 -2.89 -13.88 -18.56
CA TYR A 375 -2.16 -12.65 -18.87
C TYR A 375 -1.25 -12.79 -20.08
N GLN A 376 -0.44 -13.84 -20.12
CA GLN A 376 0.49 -14.11 -21.24
C GLN A 376 -0.24 -14.34 -22.56
N GLU A 377 -1.34 -15.06 -22.55
CA GLU A 377 -2.15 -15.32 -23.77
C GLU A 377 -2.82 -14.03 -24.30
N LYS A 378 -3.27 -13.15 -23.40
CA LYS A 378 -3.96 -11.90 -23.77
C LYS A 378 -3.00 -10.79 -24.18
N THR A 379 -1.79 -10.75 -23.64
CA THR A 379 -0.83 -9.64 -23.84
C THR A 379 0.38 -10.00 -24.68
N GLY A 380 0.75 -11.28 -24.73
CA GLY A 380 2.03 -11.74 -25.29
C GLY A 380 3.26 -11.46 -24.40
N ASP A 381 3.06 -10.77 -23.27
CA ASP A 381 4.12 -10.47 -22.30
C ASP A 381 4.46 -11.71 -21.48
N LYS A 382 5.75 -12.04 -21.41
CA LYS A 382 6.28 -13.22 -20.71
C LYS A 382 6.98 -12.85 -19.39
N THR A 383 6.79 -11.64 -18.90
CA THR A 383 7.30 -11.21 -17.59
C THR A 383 6.86 -12.19 -16.52
N PRO A 384 7.76 -12.68 -15.65
CA PRO A 384 7.41 -13.58 -14.57
C PRO A 384 6.52 -12.87 -13.52
N PRO A 385 5.84 -13.63 -12.64
CA PRO A 385 5.10 -13.03 -11.54
C PRO A 385 6.02 -12.22 -10.63
N LEU A 386 5.48 -11.14 -10.06
CA LEU A 386 6.21 -10.12 -9.32
C LEU A 386 6.15 -10.35 -7.81
N SER A 387 7.13 -9.78 -7.11
CA SER A 387 7.05 -9.53 -5.67
C SER A 387 7.02 -8.03 -5.40
N SER A 388 6.38 -7.64 -4.30
CA SER A 388 6.24 -6.24 -3.88
C SER A 388 6.67 -6.02 -2.43
N GLY A 389 7.22 -4.86 -2.14
CA GLY A 389 7.37 -4.35 -0.78
C GLY A 389 6.15 -3.55 -0.31
N GLY A 390 5.15 -3.34 -1.18
CA GLY A 390 3.85 -2.75 -0.86
C GLY A 390 2.89 -3.76 -0.25
N ALA A 391 1.65 -3.33 -0.08
CA ALA A 391 0.59 -4.12 0.53
C ALA A 391 -0.72 -3.87 -0.19
N THR A 392 -1.53 -4.92 -0.36
CA THR A 392 -2.89 -4.86 -0.89
C THR A 392 -3.82 -5.72 -0.04
N PHE A 393 -5.11 -5.58 -0.20
CA PHE A 393 -6.08 -6.47 0.47
C PHE A 393 -5.87 -7.96 0.17
N ALA A 394 -5.14 -8.32 -0.89
CA ALA A 394 -4.85 -9.72 -1.20
C ALA A 394 -4.22 -10.47 -0.02
N ARG A 395 -3.41 -9.79 0.82
CA ARG A 395 -2.79 -10.42 2.00
C ARG A 395 -3.75 -10.70 3.16
N THR A 396 -4.96 -10.18 3.10
CA THR A 396 -5.97 -10.38 4.16
C THR A 396 -6.64 -11.75 4.09
N MET A 397 -6.43 -12.50 3.00
CA MET A 397 -7.00 -13.84 2.80
C MET A 397 -5.93 -14.83 2.33
N PRO A 398 -6.00 -16.09 2.75
CA PRO A 398 -5.12 -17.12 2.23
C PRO A 398 -5.40 -17.36 0.74
N ASN A 399 -4.37 -17.76 -0.02
CA ASN A 399 -4.48 -18.07 -1.45
C ASN A 399 -5.11 -16.94 -2.30
N CYS A 400 -4.78 -15.69 -1.98
CA CYS A 400 -5.13 -14.51 -2.77
C CYS A 400 -3.86 -13.83 -3.27
N VAL A 401 -3.92 -13.18 -4.42
CA VAL A 401 -2.82 -12.47 -5.08
C VAL A 401 -3.27 -11.10 -5.56
N ALA A 402 -2.35 -10.15 -5.77
CA ALA A 402 -2.71 -8.94 -6.47
C ALA A 402 -2.52 -9.14 -8.00
N PHE A 403 -3.51 -8.71 -8.81
CA PHE A 403 -3.56 -9.01 -10.24
C PHE A 403 -4.09 -7.83 -11.05
N GLY A 404 -3.18 -6.99 -11.55
CA GLY A 404 -3.50 -5.76 -12.30
C GLY A 404 -4.07 -4.66 -11.38
N ALA A 405 -4.57 -3.50 -11.90
CA ALA A 405 -4.84 -3.26 -13.34
C ALA A 405 -3.75 -2.47 -14.08
N LEU A 406 -2.67 -2.04 -13.42
CA LEU A 406 -1.64 -1.23 -14.06
C LEU A 406 -0.76 -2.07 -14.98
N PHE A 407 -0.67 -1.72 -16.27
CA PHE A 407 0.19 -2.42 -17.22
C PHE A 407 1.65 -1.95 -17.12
N PRO A 408 2.63 -2.82 -17.49
CA PRO A 408 4.02 -2.40 -17.62
C PRO A 408 4.16 -1.20 -18.56
N GLY A 409 4.85 -0.15 -18.09
CA GLY A 409 5.04 1.09 -18.83
C GLY A 409 3.92 2.12 -18.70
N SER A 410 2.80 1.79 -18.06
CA SER A 410 1.77 2.79 -17.72
C SER A 410 2.25 3.69 -16.58
N GLN A 411 1.80 4.95 -16.61
CA GLN A 411 2.17 5.93 -15.59
C GLN A 411 1.47 5.62 -14.27
N GLN A 412 2.23 5.55 -13.20
CA GLN A 412 1.72 5.49 -11.83
C GLN A 412 1.34 6.90 -11.37
N THR A 413 0.06 7.10 -11.10
CA THR A 413 -0.51 8.39 -10.68
C THR A 413 -1.32 8.29 -9.40
N GLU A 414 -1.43 7.08 -8.83
CA GLU A 414 -2.04 6.86 -7.54
C GLU A 414 -1.43 7.77 -6.47
N HIS A 415 -2.24 8.26 -5.55
CA HIS A 415 -1.86 9.19 -4.46
C HIS A 415 -1.30 10.55 -4.91
N GLN A 416 -1.30 10.85 -6.21
CA GLN A 416 -0.82 12.14 -6.76
C GLN A 416 -1.97 13.04 -7.21
N ALA A 417 -1.69 14.34 -7.34
CA ALA A 417 -2.62 15.23 -8.03
C ALA A 417 -2.70 14.84 -9.52
N ASN A 418 -3.86 15.04 -10.13
CA ASN A 418 -4.17 14.62 -11.49
C ASN A 418 -4.11 13.09 -11.70
N GLU A 419 -4.44 12.31 -10.67
CA GLU A 419 -4.61 10.87 -10.80
C GLU A 419 -5.46 10.54 -12.03
N ALA A 420 -5.02 9.57 -12.80
CA ALA A 420 -5.65 9.20 -14.06
C ALA A 420 -5.38 7.75 -14.44
N THR A 421 -6.33 7.18 -15.17
CA THR A 421 -6.19 5.87 -15.78
C THR A 421 -6.40 5.95 -17.29
N VAL A 422 -5.67 5.13 -18.05
CA VAL A 422 -5.87 4.97 -19.49
C VAL A 422 -7.08 4.07 -19.72
N LEU A 423 -8.10 4.55 -20.42
CA LEU A 423 -9.35 3.80 -20.63
C LEU A 423 -9.12 2.50 -21.40
N ASP A 424 -8.26 2.50 -22.41
CA ASP A 424 -7.93 1.29 -23.16
C ASP A 424 -7.23 0.24 -22.28
N ASP A 425 -6.42 0.66 -21.30
CA ASP A 425 -5.81 -0.28 -20.34
C ASP A 425 -6.87 -0.92 -19.45
N LEU A 426 -7.86 -0.15 -18.96
CA LEU A 426 -8.97 -0.74 -18.20
C LEU A 426 -9.83 -1.67 -19.05
N TYR A 427 -10.05 -1.38 -20.33
CA TYR A 427 -10.77 -2.30 -21.22
C TYR A 427 -9.98 -3.59 -21.47
N ARG A 428 -8.66 -3.52 -21.60
CA ARG A 428 -7.80 -4.68 -21.69
C ARG A 428 -7.79 -5.48 -20.38
N ALA A 429 -7.76 -4.78 -19.23
CA ALA A 429 -7.85 -5.41 -17.92
C ALA A 429 -9.19 -6.15 -17.74
N MET A 430 -10.33 -5.56 -18.17
CA MET A 430 -11.62 -6.25 -18.18
C MET A 430 -11.56 -7.57 -18.98
N ASP A 431 -10.94 -7.57 -20.16
CA ASP A 431 -10.85 -8.77 -20.99
C ASP A 431 -9.99 -9.86 -20.33
N ILE A 432 -8.90 -9.45 -19.64
CA ILE A 432 -8.06 -10.33 -18.83
C ILE A 432 -8.85 -10.89 -17.64
N TYR A 433 -9.55 -10.05 -16.90
CA TYR A 433 -10.36 -10.48 -15.74
C TYR A 433 -11.50 -11.40 -16.15
N ALA A 434 -12.17 -11.13 -17.27
CA ALA A 434 -13.22 -12.00 -17.79
C ALA A 434 -12.68 -13.42 -18.07
N GLU A 435 -11.59 -13.54 -18.80
CA GLU A 435 -10.96 -14.83 -19.08
C GLU A 435 -10.45 -15.51 -17.78
N ALA A 436 -9.86 -14.73 -16.85
CA ALA A 436 -9.39 -15.25 -15.58
C ALA A 436 -10.54 -15.83 -14.75
N VAL A 437 -11.63 -15.09 -14.57
CA VAL A 437 -12.79 -15.57 -13.81
C VAL A 437 -13.46 -16.74 -14.54
N TYR A 438 -13.56 -16.69 -15.87
CA TYR A 438 -14.06 -17.83 -16.64
C TYR A 438 -13.29 -19.12 -16.33
N ARG A 439 -11.95 -19.10 -16.36
CA ARG A 439 -11.13 -20.29 -16.09
C ARG A 439 -11.13 -20.73 -14.62
N LEU A 440 -11.25 -19.79 -13.69
CA LEU A 440 -11.22 -20.10 -12.26
C LEU A 440 -12.57 -20.53 -11.70
N ALA A 441 -13.69 -20.10 -12.32
CA ALA A 441 -15.03 -20.28 -11.77
C ALA A 441 -15.95 -21.16 -12.60
N THR A 442 -15.55 -21.63 -13.79
CA THR A 442 -16.34 -22.55 -14.64
C THR A 442 -15.63 -23.92 -14.78
#